data_f5e4e1379c84e08d454a68aa49cf8c9a
#
_entry.id   f5e4e1379c84e08d454a68aa49cf8c9a
#
_cell.length_a   1.000
_cell.length_b   1.000
_cell.length_c   1.000
_cell.angle_alpha   90.00
_cell.angle_beta   90.00
_cell.angle_gamma   90.00
#
_symmetry.space_group_name_H-M   'P 1'
#
loop_
_entity.id
_entity.type
_entity.pdbx_description
1 polymer ?
#
loop_
_entity_poly.entity_id
_entity_poly.type
_entity_poly.pdbx_seq_one_letter_code
_entity_poly.pdbx_strand_id
1 'polypeptide(L)'
;MRFLGYFEQICSIPHCSYQAQKLGEFLLEFSKSRGFEAKIDESFNIHAIKGKPKICLQAHYDMVCVGEAPKIELENDGEFLSAKNSTLGADNGIGLAIIMDIMDEAQDLEVLFTSDEEVGLIGANAFAGEICAPALLNLDSEDDSEVIIGCAGGLLAEFRREFEPCELGLGELFSSSVSGHLSTGLLFNEGSHSTSAENCTQNNSNLNANYYELSCEGLEGGHSGMQIAKNIPNAIKELAHFAKNHGANILAMGGGDRDNAIPTWVKALASASSKLQSKGLVKAKKLDLLGAKELFTKLCDDDLKNTIIMKANSANFTRNSKIPMKANSANFTRNSKIPLLNDFLLALPHGVLGWDEGLGLPKTSANLAIVRTSLTSKDEN
;
A
#
# COMPACT_ATOMS: atom_id res chain seq x y z
N MET A 1 16.09 -34.75 -2.64
CA MET A 1 14.74 -34.46 -3.14
C MET A 1 14.91 -33.65 -4.44
N ARG A 2 14.26 -34.02 -5.55
CA ARG A 2 14.43 -33.34 -6.87
C ARG A 2 14.02 -31.86 -6.80
N PHE A 3 12.97 -31.53 -6.06
CA PHE A 3 12.51 -30.15 -5.97
C PHE A 3 13.56 -29.17 -5.45
N LEU A 4 14.50 -29.60 -4.57
CA LEU A 4 15.57 -28.70 -4.13
C LEU A 4 16.50 -28.30 -5.29
N GLY A 5 16.76 -29.22 -6.22
CA GLY A 5 17.53 -28.88 -7.42
C GLY A 5 16.80 -27.88 -8.33
N TYR A 6 15.47 -27.92 -8.37
CA TYR A 6 14.67 -26.90 -9.05
C TYR A 6 14.69 -25.57 -8.31
N PHE A 7 14.62 -25.60 -6.98
CA PHE A 7 14.74 -24.39 -6.18
C PHE A 7 16.10 -23.68 -6.38
N GLU A 8 17.20 -24.44 -6.39
CA GLU A 8 18.53 -23.89 -6.73
C GLU A 8 18.57 -23.26 -8.12
N GLN A 9 17.91 -23.86 -9.12
CA GLN A 9 17.79 -23.28 -10.46
C GLN A 9 17.00 -21.98 -10.44
N ILE A 10 15.88 -21.93 -9.74
CA ILE A 10 15.05 -20.72 -9.57
C ILE A 10 15.89 -19.61 -8.94
N CYS A 11 16.59 -19.90 -7.83
CA CYS A 11 17.46 -18.92 -7.16
C CYS A 11 18.58 -18.37 -8.05
N SER A 12 19.00 -19.13 -9.06
CA SER A 12 20.03 -18.68 -10.00
C SER A 12 19.53 -17.67 -11.06
N ILE A 13 18.21 -17.52 -11.19
CA ILE A 13 17.57 -16.64 -12.18
C ILE A 13 17.02 -15.41 -11.45
N PRO A 14 17.41 -14.16 -11.81
CA PRO A 14 16.85 -12.95 -11.23
C PRO A 14 15.34 -12.87 -11.41
N HIS A 15 14.58 -12.67 -10.30
CA HIS A 15 13.12 -12.66 -10.33
C HIS A 15 12.45 -11.73 -9.29
N CYS A 16 13.06 -10.55 -9.05
CA CYS A 16 12.39 -9.51 -8.26
C CYS A 16 11.05 -9.12 -8.89
N SER A 17 10.06 -8.73 -8.08
CA SER A 17 8.79 -8.16 -8.57
C SER A 17 9.06 -7.06 -9.62
N TYR A 18 8.24 -7.01 -10.67
CA TYR A 18 8.40 -6.20 -11.90
C TYR A 18 9.62 -6.58 -12.79
N GLN A 19 10.49 -7.49 -12.40
CA GLN A 19 11.71 -7.86 -13.12
C GLN A 19 11.90 -9.38 -13.27
N ALA A 20 10.81 -10.14 -13.14
CA ALA A 20 10.83 -11.60 -13.12
C ALA A 20 10.71 -12.26 -14.52
N GLN A 21 10.79 -11.48 -15.63
CA GLN A 21 10.55 -11.96 -16.99
C GLN A 21 11.42 -13.16 -17.36
N LYS A 22 12.70 -13.17 -16.94
CA LYS A 22 13.62 -14.29 -17.26
C LYS A 22 13.18 -15.60 -16.60
N LEU A 23 12.68 -15.55 -15.37
CA LEU A 23 12.12 -16.74 -14.73
C LEU A 23 10.82 -17.16 -15.39
N GLY A 24 9.97 -16.20 -15.79
CA GLY A 24 8.75 -16.48 -16.56
C GLY A 24 9.04 -17.21 -17.89
N GLU A 25 10.03 -16.73 -18.66
CA GLU A 25 10.48 -17.38 -19.89
C GLU A 25 11.01 -18.81 -19.62
N PHE A 26 11.80 -18.98 -18.56
CA PHE A 26 12.27 -20.28 -18.14
C PHE A 26 11.13 -21.25 -17.79
N LEU A 27 10.14 -20.81 -17.00
CA LEU A 27 8.98 -21.62 -16.61
C LEU A 27 8.10 -21.98 -17.81
N LEU A 28 7.95 -21.06 -18.78
CA LEU A 28 7.23 -21.32 -20.02
C LEU A 28 7.89 -22.43 -20.84
N GLU A 29 9.21 -22.34 -21.07
CA GLU A 29 9.96 -23.34 -21.81
C GLU A 29 10.08 -24.67 -21.05
N PHE A 30 10.22 -24.61 -19.72
CA PHE A 30 10.16 -25.79 -18.87
C PHE A 30 8.84 -26.53 -19.06
N SER A 31 7.72 -25.84 -19.01
CA SER A 31 6.38 -26.42 -19.19
C SER A 31 6.22 -27.09 -20.56
N LYS A 32 6.60 -26.38 -21.63
CA LYS A 32 6.55 -26.91 -23.01
C LYS A 32 7.41 -28.17 -23.18
N SER A 33 8.61 -28.17 -22.59
CA SER A 33 9.53 -29.31 -22.69
C SER A 33 9.02 -30.59 -22.03
N ARG A 34 8.01 -30.48 -21.12
CA ARG A 34 7.31 -31.61 -20.47
C ARG A 34 6.00 -31.95 -21.14
N GLY A 35 5.73 -31.36 -22.32
CA GLY A 35 4.57 -31.66 -23.13
C GLY A 35 3.28 -30.96 -22.65
N PHE A 36 3.40 -29.89 -21.88
CA PHE A 36 2.28 -29.03 -21.57
C PHE A 36 1.99 -28.07 -22.73
N GLU A 37 0.74 -27.82 -23.01
CA GLU A 37 0.32 -26.67 -23.79
C GLU A 37 0.39 -25.44 -22.88
N ALA A 38 1.44 -24.62 -23.07
CA ALA A 38 1.73 -23.50 -22.19
C ALA A 38 1.71 -22.17 -22.95
N LYS A 39 1.10 -21.16 -22.33
CA LYS A 39 0.95 -19.79 -22.84
C LYS A 39 1.35 -18.80 -21.75
N ILE A 40 1.87 -17.65 -22.16
CA ILE A 40 2.07 -16.47 -21.32
C ILE A 40 1.04 -15.41 -21.74
N ASP A 41 0.39 -14.78 -20.78
CA ASP A 41 -0.55 -13.70 -21.02
C ASP A 41 0.10 -12.31 -21.00
N GLU A 42 -0.68 -11.25 -21.22
CA GLU A 42 -0.20 -9.86 -21.24
C GLU A 42 0.30 -9.38 -19.87
N SER A 43 -0.12 -10.04 -18.81
CA SER A 43 0.31 -9.78 -17.43
C SER A 43 1.42 -10.72 -16.97
N PHE A 44 2.05 -11.41 -17.92
CA PHE A 44 3.15 -12.36 -17.71
C PHE A 44 2.78 -13.61 -16.90
N ASN A 45 1.48 -13.92 -16.68
CA ASN A 45 1.12 -15.20 -16.10
C ASN A 45 1.37 -16.33 -17.09
N ILE A 46 1.87 -17.46 -16.59
CA ILE A 46 2.06 -18.66 -17.40
C ILE A 46 0.97 -19.68 -17.07
N HIS A 47 0.15 -20.00 -18.03
CA HIS A 47 -0.89 -21.01 -17.93
C HIS A 47 -0.53 -22.22 -18.75
N ALA A 48 -0.44 -23.39 -18.13
CA ALA A 48 0.05 -24.63 -18.75
C ALA A 48 -0.91 -25.78 -18.46
N ILE A 49 -1.30 -26.52 -19.50
CA ILE A 49 -2.27 -27.63 -19.41
C ILE A 49 -1.69 -28.86 -20.07
N LYS A 50 -1.87 -30.04 -19.44
CA LYS A 50 -1.57 -31.34 -20.01
C LYS A 50 -2.70 -32.31 -19.68
N GLY A 51 -3.16 -33.08 -20.68
CA GLY A 51 -4.19 -34.09 -20.50
C GLY A 51 -5.58 -33.58 -20.09
N LYS A 52 -6.20 -34.23 -19.13
CA LYS A 52 -7.50 -33.86 -18.56
C LYS A 52 -7.38 -33.53 -17.08
N PRO A 53 -6.97 -32.32 -16.73
CA PRO A 53 -6.63 -31.95 -15.36
C PRO A 53 -7.83 -32.04 -14.43
N LYS A 54 -7.59 -32.55 -13.24
CA LYS A 54 -8.54 -32.54 -12.12
C LYS A 54 -8.18 -31.51 -11.07
N ILE A 55 -6.96 -31.01 -11.14
CA ILE A 55 -6.42 -29.98 -10.25
C ILE A 55 -5.58 -29.00 -11.04
N CYS A 56 -5.66 -27.74 -10.69
CA CYS A 56 -4.73 -26.69 -11.09
C CYS A 56 -3.82 -26.38 -9.89
N LEU A 57 -2.51 -26.47 -10.07
CA LEU A 57 -1.55 -26.02 -9.08
C LEU A 57 -1.13 -24.57 -9.40
N GLN A 58 -1.09 -23.73 -8.38
CA GLN A 58 -0.75 -22.32 -8.54
C GLN A 58 0.34 -21.89 -7.57
N ALA A 59 1.30 -21.11 -8.06
CA ALA A 59 2.31 -20.39 -7.28
C ALA A 59 2.67 -19.08 -8.00
N HIS A 60 3.14 -18.07 -7.25
CA HIS A 60 3.75 -16.90 -7.89
C HIS A 60 5.24 -17.10 -8.09
N TYR A 61 5.82 -16.35 -9.04
CA TYR A 61 7.23 -16.54 -9.42
C TYR A 61 8.10 -15.30 -9.25
N ASP A 62 7.55 -14.20 -8.76
CA ASP A 62 8.31 -13.05 -8.29
C ASP A 62 8.66 -13.17 -6.81
N MET A 63 9.60 -12.37 -6.35
CA MET A 63 10.02 -12.31 -4.95
C MET A 63 10.30 -10.89 -4.50
N VAL A 64 10.16 -10.60 -3.20
CA VAL A 64 10.65 -9.38 -2.57
C VAL A 64 12.17 -9.38 -2.56
N CYS A 65 12.80 -8.39 -3.17
CA CYS A 65 14.24 -8.26 -3.21
C CYS A 65 14.75 -7.31 -2.11
N VAL A 66 15.53 -7.86 -1.17
CA VAL A 66 16.22 -7.11 -0.12
C VAL A 66 17.69 -7.51 -0.09
N GLY A 67 18.54 -6.58 0.34
CA GLY A 67 19.98 -6.81 0.44
C GLY A 67 20.65 -6.95 -0.94
N GLU A 68 21.40 -8.01 -1.14
CA GLU A 68 22.13 -8.27 -2.39
C GLU A 68 21.28 -8.91 -3.51
N ALA A 69 19.97 -9.19 -3.24
CA ALA A 69 19.07 -9.69 -4.28
C ALA A 69 19.01 -8.72 -5.48
N PRO A 70 18.89 -9.22 -6.72
CA PRO A 70 18.51 -10.58 -7.12
C PRO A 70 19.66 -11.60 -7.15
N LYS A 71 20.86 -11.27 -6.70
CA LYS A 71 21.93 -12.25 -6.55
C LYS A 71 21.69 -13.03 -5.24
N ILE A 72 21.36 -14.30 -5.35
CA ILE A 72 21.12 -15.18 -4.23
C ILE A 72 22.33 -16.12 -4.09
N GLU A 73 23.06 -16.01 -2.97
CA GLU A 73 24.13 -16.92 -2.60
C GLU A 73 23.59 -17.86 -1.51
N LEU A 74 23.33 -19.13 -1.90
CA LEU A 74 22.73 -20.10 -1.02
C LEU A 74 23.75 -20.63 0.00
N GLU A 75 23.32 -20.70 1.27
CA GLU A 75 24.06 -21.33 2.37
C GLU A 75 23.23 -22.48 2.94
N ASN A 76 23.85 -23.67 3.07
CA ASN A 76 23.20 -24.87 3.61
C ASN A 76 24.03 -25.41 4.78
N ASP A 77 23.46 -25.40 5.97
CA ASP A 77 24.11 -25.91 7.20
C ASP A 77 23.76 -27.37 7.50
N GLY A 78 22.96 -28.02 6.65
CA GLY A 78 22.48 -29.40 6.77
C GLY A 78 21.11 -29.53 7.43
N GLU A 79 20.59 -28.47 8.06
CA GLU A 79 19.26 -28.39 8.63
C GLU A 79 18.43 -27.31 7.94
N PHE A 80 19.04 -26.15 7.67
CA PHE A 80 18.39 -25.01 7.03
C PHE A 80 19.11 -24.62 5.73
N LEU A 81 18.32 -24.19 4.76
CA LEU A 81 18.77 -23.49 3.55
C LEU A 81 18.48 -22.01 3.71
N SER A 82 19.50 -21.18 3.59
CA SER A 82 19.40 -19.73 3.73
C SER A 82 20.11 -19.00 2.56
N ALA A 83 19.97 -17.70 2.51
CA ALA A 83 20.68 -16.84 1.57
C ALA A 83 21.56 -15.84 2.32
N LYS A 84 22.79 -15.66 1.84
CA LYS A 84 23.74 -14.73 2.42
C LYS A 84 23.40 -13.29 1.99
N ASN A 85 23.16 -12.42 2.98
CA ASN A 85 22.92 -10.99 2.79
C ASN A 85 21.74 -10.63 1.87
N SER A 86 20.84 -11.55 1.56
CA SER A 86 19.71 -11.30 0.66
C SER A 86 18.46 -12.07 1.11
N THR A 87 17.30 -11.72 0.54
CA THR A 87 16.14 -12.60 0.54
C THR A 87 16.46 -13.92 -0.15
N LEU A 88 15.92 -15.01 0.37
CA LEU A 88 16.08 -16.37 -0.18
C LEU A 88 15.15 -16.63 -1.37
N GLY A 89 13.96 -16.04 -1.36
CA GLY A 89 12.92 -16.30 -2.37
C GLY A 89 12.23 -17.67 -2.18
N ALA A 90 12.22 -18.21 -0.94
CA ALA A 90 11.47 -19.43 -0.63
C ALA A 90 9.97 -19.23 -0.84
N ASP A 91 9.48 -18.06 -0.53
CA ASP A 91 8.19 -17.50 -0.90
C ASP A 91 8.34 -16.81 -2.29
N ASN A 92 7.76 -17.36 -3.38
CA ASN A 92 7.14 -18.69 -3.42
C ASN A 92 7.96 -19.67 -4.31
N GLY A 93 9.30 -19.54 -4.28
CA GLY A 93 10.21 -20.40 -5.04
C GLY A 93 10.11 -21.88 -4.67
N ILE A 94 9.73 -22.21 -3.43
CA ILE A 94 9.52 -23.60 -3.00
C ILE A 94 8.24 -24.16 -3.65
N GLY A 95 7.15 -23.39 -3.67
CA GLY A 95 5.93 -23.76 -4.39
C GLY A 95 6.18 -24.01 -5.86
N LEU A 96 6.95 -23.14 -6.53
CA LEU A 96 7.39 -23.33 -7.90
C LEU A 96 8.17 -24.64 -8.08
N ALA A 97 9.16 -24.88 -7.23
CA ALA A 97 10.02 -26.06 -7.32
C ALA A 97 9.24 -27.37 -7.13
N ILE A 98 8.27 -27.39 -6.22
CA ILE A 98 7.35 -28.52 -6.02
C ILE A 98 6.48 -28.74 -7.27
N ILE A 99 5.92 -27.69 -7.84
CA ILE A 99 5.13 -27.79 -9.08
C ILE A 99 5.98 -28.34 -10.23
N MET A 100 7.22 -27.86 -10.39
CA MET A 100 8.15 -28.33 -11.40
C MET A 100 8.48 -29.83 -11.25
N ASP A 101 8.67 -30.29 -10.01
CA ASP A 101 8.92 -31.71 -9.73
C ASP A 101 7.69 -32.59 -10.05
N ILE A 102 6.47 -32.10 -9.78
CA ILE A 102 5.23 -32.77 -10.14
C ILE A 102 5.04 -32.82 -11.66
N MET A 103 5.38 -31.73 -12.37
CA MET A 103 5.23 -31.64 -13.83
C MET A 103 6.11 -32.64 -14.58
N ASP A 104 7.21 -33.10 -14.03
CA ASP A 104 8.07 -34.13 -14.66
C ASP A 104 7.32 -35.45 -14.91
N GLU A 105 6.38 -35.82 -14.03
CA GLU A 105 5.69 -37.10 -14.06
C GLU A 105 4.20 -36.99 -14.42
N ALA A 106 3.64 -35.78 -14.29
CA ALA A 106 2.21 -35.56 -14.51
C ALA A 106 1.78 -35.83 -15.95
N GLN A 107 0.61 -36.51 -16.11
CA GLN A 107 -0.05 -36.71 -17.40
C GLN A 107 -1.32 -35.86 -17.51
N ASP A 108 -1.98 -35.59 -16.39
CA ASP A 108 -3.22 -34.83 -16.30
C ASP A 108 -3.01 -33.75 -15.21
N LEU A 109 -2.59 -32.55 -15.62
CA LEU A 109 -2.31 -31.44 -14.69
C LEU A 109 -2.52 -30.09 -15.37
N GLU A 110 -3.07 -29.14 -14.65
CA GLU A 110 -3.10 -27.72 -14.99
C GLU A 110 -2.21 -26.95 -14.02
N VAL A 111 -1.49 -25.97 -14.53
CA VAL A 111 -0.58 -25.13 -13.73
C VAL A 111 -0.79 -23.68 -14.10
N LEU A 112 -0.82 -22.82 -13.09
CA LEU A 112 -0.84 -21.37 -13.24
C LEU A 112 0.31 -20.76 -12.42
N PHE A 113 1.31 -20.23 -13.10
CA PHE A 113 2.34 -19.39 -12.46
C PHE A 113 1.96 -17.93 -12.63
N THR A 114 1.79 -17.20 -11.53
CA THR A 114 1.39 -15.80 -11.53
C THR A 114 2.57 -14.87 -11.31
N SER A 115 2.52 -13.68 -11.91
CA SER A 115 3.53 -12.63 -11.77
C SER A 115 3.14 -11.63 -10.70
N ASP A 116 4.14 -10.92 -10.17
CA ASP A 116 3.98 -9.70 -9.37
C ASP A 116 2.92 -9.82 -8.23
N GLU A 117 2.99 -10.95 -7.50
CA GLU A 117 2.14 -11.20 -6.34
C GLU A 117 2.47 -10.23 -5.22
N GLU A 118 3.75 -10.08 -4.90
CA GLU A 118 4.33 -9.36 -3.77
C GLU A 118 4.05 -7.84 -3.79
N VAL A 119 3.59 -7.34 -4.92
CA VAL A 119 3.26 -5.93 -5.16
C VAL A 119 1.76 -5.71 -5.38
N GLY A 120 0.94 -6.65 -4.90
CA GLY A 120 -0.52 -6.52 -4.84
C GLY A 120 -1.28 -7.46 -5.75
N LEU A 121 -0.81 -8.70 -5.94
CA LEU A 121 -1.49 -9.74 -6.73
C LEU A 121 -1.75 -9.32 -8.18
N ILE A 122 -0.84 -8.53 -8.78
CA ILE A 122 -1.07 -7.88 -10.09
C ILE A 122 -1.39 -8.93 -11.15
N GLY A 123 -0.55 -9.95 -11.29
CA GLY A 123 -0.77 -11.01 -12.27
C GLY A 123 -2.06 -11.78 -12.03
N ALA A 124 -2.29 -12.23 -10.80
CA ALA A 124 -3.48 -13.00 -10.45
C ALA A 124 -4.79 -12.21 -10.70
N ASN A 125 -4.80 -10.92 -10.36
CA ASN A 125 -5.95 -10.03 -10.61
C ASN A 125 -6.20 -9.77 -12.10
N ALA A 126 -5.16 -9.77 -12.91
CA ALA A 126 -5.23 -9.53 -14.35
C ALA A 126 -5.44 -10.80 -15.17
N PHE A 127 -5.37 -12.00 -14.57
CA PHE A 127 -5.56 -13.25 -15.26
C PHE A 127 -6.97 -13.34 -15.87
N ALA A 128 -7.04 -13.32 -17.19
CA ALA A 128 -8.29 -13.39 -17.94
C ALA A 128 -8.55 -14.79 -18.53
N GLY A 129 -7.68 -15.76 -18.26
CA GLY A 129 -7.82 -17.14 -18.69
C GLY A 129 -8.92 -17.90 -17.93
N GLU A 130 -9.25 -19.08 -18.42
CA GLU A 130 -10.20 -19.99 -17.77
C GLU A 130 -9.41 -21.17 -17.17
N ILE A 131 -9.66 -21.46 -15.89
CA ILE A 131 -9.14 -22.66 -15.24
C ILE A 131 -10.06 -23.81 -15.60
N CYS A 132 -9.50 -24.84 -16.25
CA CYS A 132 -10.23 -26.01 -16.73
C CYS A 132 -10.46 -27.05 -15.62
N ALA A 133 -9.52 -27.14 -14.69
CA ALA A 133 -9.63 -28.08 -13.57
C ALA A 133 -10.73 -27.66 -12.58
N PRO A 134 -11.49 -28.62 -12.02
CA PRO A 134 -12.55 -28.32 -11.05
C PRO A 134 -12.05 -27.85 -9.68
N ALA A 135 -10.76 -27.97 -9.40
CA ALA A 135 -10.13 -27.55 -8.16
C ALA A 135 -8.81 -26.82 -8.45
N LEU A 136 -8.52 -25.79 -7.67
CA LEU A 136 -7.22 -25.10 -7.67
C LEU A 136 -6.61 -25.22 -6.28
N LEU A 137 -5.33 -25.58 -6.24
CA LEU A 137 -4.49 -25.58 -5.04
C LEU A 137 -3.38 -24.55 -5.23
N ASN A 138 -3.41 -23.52 -4.39
CA ASN A 138 -2.35 -22.53 -4.27
C ASN A 138 -1.29 -23.07 -3.31
N LEU A 139 -0.02 -23.05 -3.71
CA LEU A 139 1.13 -23.52 -2.92
C LEU A 139 1.86 -22.32 -2.27
N ASP A 140 1.10 -21.39 -1.74
CA ASP A 140 1.59 -20.15 -1.16
C ASP A 140 1.16 -20.06 0.31
N SER A 141 1.62 -21.03 1.09
CA SER A 141 1.36 -21.10 2.53
C SER A 141 2.67 -21.35 3.28
N GLU A 142 2.88 -20.58 4.35
CA GLU A 142 4.03 -20.74 5.25
C GLU A 142 3.82 -21.90 6.27
N ASP A 143 2.57 -22.37 6.43
CA ASP A 143 2.23 -23.46 7.38
C ASP A 143 1.82 -24.71 6.59
N ASP A 144 2.62 -25.77 6.74
CA ASP A 144 2.41 -27.07 6.11
C ASP A 144 1.38 -27.97 6.82
N SER A 145 0.90 -27.53 7.97
CA SER A 145 -0.09 -28.25 8.78
C SER A 145 -1.53 -27.83 8.49
N GLU A 146 -1.74 -26.76 7.73
CA GLU A 146 -3.06 -26.18 7.47
C GLU A 146 -3.42 -26.18 5.98
N VAL A 147 -4.72 -26.37 5.70
CA VAL A 147 -5.31 -26.14 4.39
C VAL A 147 -6.32 -25.01 4.49
N ILE A 148 -5.98 -23.87 3.89
CA ILE A 148 -6.82 -22.67 3.90
C ILE A 148 -7.84 -22.78 2.78
N ILE A 149 -9.13 -22.91 3.12
CA ILE A 149 -10.23 -23.07 2.17
C ILE A 149 -11.02 -21.80 1.88
N GLY A 150 -10.61 -20.69 2.44
CA GLY A 150 -11.23 -19.38 2.23
C GLY A 150 -10.42 -18.25 2.82
N CYS A 151 -10.63 -17.06 2.29
CA CYS A 151 -10.02 -15.84 2.80
C CYS A 151 -11.05 -14.71 2.89
N ALA A 152 -10.75 -13.69 3.69
CA ALA A 152 -11.53 -12.47 3.69
C ALA A 152 -11.36 -11.75 2.35
N GLY A 153 -12.46 -11.27 1.77
CA GLY A 153 -12.41 -10.35 0.64
C GLY A 153 -11.82 -9.01 1.08
N GLY A 154 -11.12 -8.34 0.17
CA GLY A 154 -10.53 -7.02 0.39
C GLY A 154 -11.17 -5.94 -0.49
N LEU A 155 -11.26 -4.73 0.02
CA LEU A 155 -11.62 -3.52 -0.72
C LEU A 155 -10.57 -2.46 -0.47
N LEU A 156 -9.95 -1.96 -1.53
CA LEU A 156 -9.12 -0.77 -1.49
C LEU A 156 -10.01 0.43 -1.76
N ALA A 157 -10.02 1.40 -0.84
CA ALA A 157 -10.72 2.66 -1.00
C ALA A 157 -9.71 3.81 -1.02
N GLU A 158 -9.76 4.58 -2.09
CA GLU A 158 -8.97 5.79 -2.24
C GLU A 158 -9.87 7.00 -2.03
N PHE A 159 -9.47 7.88 -1.14
CA PHE A 159 -10.15 9.13 -0.86
C PHE A 159 -9.27 10.28 -1.32
N ARG A 160 -9.79 11.09 -2.23
CA ARG A 160 -9.16 12.33 -2.68
C ARG A 160 -9.95 13.51 -2.15
N ARG A 161 -9.26 14.48 -1.61
CA ARG A 161 -9.86 15.72 -1.17
C ARG A 161 -8.97 16.89 -1.54
N GLU A 162 -9.57 17.85 -2.21
CA GLU A 162 -8.93 19.11 -2.54
C GLU A 162 -9.22 20.11 -1.42
N PHE A 163 -8.19 20.86 -1.05
CA PHE A 163 -8.27 21.96 -0.10
C PHE A 163 -7.70 23.20 -0.75
N GLU A 164 -8.41 24.32 -0.62
CA GLU A 164 -7.82 25.60 -0.99
C GLU A 164 -6.74 25.98 0.05
N PRO A 165 -5.61 26.59 -0.36
CA PRO A 165 -4.53 26.97 0.55
C PRO A 165 -4.99 27.84 1.72
N CYS A 166 -5.99 28.67 1.52
CA CYS A 166 -6.58 29.51 2.57
C CYS A 166 -7.37 28.71 3.61
N GLU A 167 -8.00 27.59 3.24
CA GLU A 167 -8.74 26.73 4.15
C GLU A 167 -7.80 26.00 5.12
N LEU A 168 -6.57 25.74 4.69
CA LEU A 168 -5.53 25.15 5.50
C LEU A 168 -4.74 26.17 6.33
N GLY A 169 -5.03 27.47 6.20
CA GLY A 169 -4.24 28.53 6.86
C GLY A 169 -2.83 28.69 6.30
N LEU A 170 -2.62 28.31 5.04
CA LEU A 170 -1.33 28.37 4.34
C LEU A 170 -1.05 29.75 3.74
N GLY A 171 -1.96 30.72 3.84
CA GLY A 171 -1.82 32.04 3.22
C GLY A 171 -0.52 32.76 3.56
N GLU A 172 -0.03 32.64 4.80
CA GLU A 172 1.26 33.24 5.21
C GLU A 172 2.46 32.49 4.65
N LEU A 173 2.36 31.18 4.45
CA LEU A 173 3.42 30.36 3.86
C LEU A 173 3.68 30.73 2.39
N PHE A 174 2.65 31.23 1.69
CA PHE A 174 2.69 31.56 0.27
C PHE A 174 2.59 33.05 -0.04
N SER A 175 2.43 33.92 0.97
CA SER A 175 2.43 35.38 0.73
C SER A 175 3.78 35.85 0.20
N SER A 176 3.74 36.62 -0.89
CA SER A 176 4.87 37.00 -1.76
C SER A 176 5.81 38.07 -1.20
N SER A 177 6.00 38.21 0.10
CA SER A 177 6.86 39.25 0.67
C SER A 177 8.24 38.80 1.10
N VAL A 178 8.77 37.70 0.54
CA VAL A 178 10.19 37.34 0.68
C VAL A 178 10.83 37.35 -0.71
N SER A 179 11.48 38.48 -1.03
CA SER A 179 12.37 38.63 -2.17
C SER A 179 13.63 37.77 -1.96
N GLY A 180 13.53 36.51 -2.32
CA GLY A 180 14.65 35.58 -2.36
C GLY A 180 14.38 34.57 -3.46
N HIS A 181 15.27 34.51 -4.45
CA HIS A 181 15.17 33.60 -5.58
C HIS A 181 15.07 32.14 -5.09
N LEU A 182 13.86 31.60 -4.99
CA LEU A 182 13.62 30.19 -5.17
C LEU A 182 13.05 30.02 -6.58
N SER A 183 13.89 29.58 -7.51
CA SER A 183 13.49 29.12 -8.83
C SER A 183 12.92 27.71 -8.73
N THR A 184 11.80 27.56 -8.04
CA THR A 184 10.89 26.44 -8.20
C THR A 184 9.71 26.98 -9.00
N GLY A 185 9.42 26.37 -10.14
CA GLY A 185 8.39 26.81 -11.09
C GLY A 185 6.96 26.71 -10.58
N LEU A 186 6.69 27.21 -9.38
CA LEU A 186 5.35 27.46 -8.87
C LEU A 186 4.88 28.83 -9.41
N LEU A 187 4.49 28.84 -10.67
CA LEU A 187 3.79 29.95 -11.29
C LEU A 187 2.35 29.97 -10.79
N PHE A 188 2.11 30.73 -9.69
CA PHE A 188 0.78 31.27 -9.48
C PHE A 188 0.57 32.33 -10.56
N ASN A 189 -0.19 31.96 -11.59
CA ASN A 189 -0.55 32.88 -12.65
C ASN A 189 -1.42 34.01 -12.08
N GLU A 190 -0.90 35.22 -11.98
CA GLU A 190 -1.66 36.46 -11.72
C GLU A 190 -2.53 36.79 -12.93
N GLY A 191 -3.48 35.93 -13.24
CA GLY A 191 -4.37 36.10 -14.38
C GLY A 191 -5.81 35.73 -14.04
N SER A 192 -6.60 36.79 -13.74
CA SER A 192 -8.07 36.81 -13.77
C SER A 192 -8.81 35.86 -12.79
N HIS A 193 -9.04 36.32 -11.56
CA HIS A 193 -10.35 36.50 -10.94
C HIS A 193 -10.18 37.03 -9.51
N SER A 194 -10.42 38.33 -9.34
CA SER A 194 -10.26 39.12 -8.12
C SER A 194 -11.37 38.93 -7.05
N THR A 195 -12.00 37.76 -6.96
CA THR A 195 -13.11 37.56 -6.01
C THR A 195 -12.88 36.50 -4.95
N SER A 196 -11.83 35.69 -5.04
CA SER A 196 -11.57 34.64 -4.05
C SER A 196 -10.52 34.99 -2.97
N ALA A 197 -9.57 35.88 -3.30
CA ALA A 197 -8.52 36.27 -2.36
C ALA A 197 -9.02 37.22 -1.24
N GLU A 198 -9.97 38.08 -1.53
CA GLU A 198 -10.52 39.03 -0.53
C GLU A 198 -11.37 38.35 0.55
N ASN A 199 -12.00 37.23 0.23
CA ASN A 199 -12.78 36.45 1.22
C ASN A 199 -11.92 35.57 2.15
N CYS A 200 -10.70 35.24 1.76
CA CYS A 200 -9.77 34.48 2.61
C CYS A 200 -9.13 35.32 3.70
N THR A 201 -8.93 36.63 3.47
CA THR A 201 -8.32 37.54 4.43
C THR A 201 -9.25 37.92 5.60
N GLN A 202 -10.56 37.76 5.46
CA GLN A 202 -11.53 38.14 6.50
C GLN A 202 -11.77 37.08 7.58
N ASN A 203 -11.37 35.81 7.40
CA ASN A 203 -11.60 34.74 8.37
C ASN A 203 -10.34 34.24 9.10
N ASN A 204 -9.15 34.74 8.82
CA ASN A 204 -7.91 34.30 9.46
C ASN A 204 -7.28 35.39 10.32
N SER A 205 -7.88 35.70 11.46
CA SER A 205 -7.29 36.50 12.54
C SER A 205 -6.34 35.69 13.44
N ASN A 206 -5.63 34.69 12.94
CA ASN A 206 -4.60 33.97 13.68
C ASN A 206 -3.18 34.43 13.26
N LEU A 207 -2.91 35.72 13.42
CA LEU A 207 -1.60 36.37 13.22
C LEU A 207 -0.46 35.83 14.11
N ASN A 208 -0.67 34.75 14.89
CA ASN A 208 0.32 34.18 15.81
C ASN A 208 0.36 32.64 15.75
N ALA A 209 0.12 32.03 14.59
CA ALA A 209 0.25 30.58 14.47
C ALA A 209 1.72 30.16 14.51
N ASN A 210 2.08 29.25 15.42
CA ASN A 210 3.39 28.63 15.40
C ASN A 210 3.33 27.38 14.51
N TYR A 211 4.38 27.15 13.72
CA TYR A 211 4.51 25.96 12.88
C TYR A 211 5.30 24.88 13.60
N TYR A 212 4.91 23.63 13.35
CA TYR A 212 5.52 22.46 13.95
C TYR A 212 5.66 21.34 12.92
N GLU A 213 6.81 20.65 12.95
CA GLU A 213 6.93 19.31 12.44
C GLU A 213 6.40 18.36 13.51
N LEU A 214 5.39 17.56 13.16
CA LEU A 214 4.92 16.45 13.96
C LEU A 214 5.39 15.16 13.31
N SER A 215 5.89 14.22 14.11
CA SER A 215 6.25 12.89 13.61
C SER A 215 5.85 11.80 14.59
N CYS A 216 5.41 10.65 14.06
CA CYS A 216 5.22 9.41 14.77
C CYS A 216 5.92 8.33 13.96
N GLU A 217 6.99 7.75 14.49
CA GLU A 217 7.90 6.88 13.75
C GLU A 217 8.37 5.72 14.64
N GLY A 218 8.76 4.61 14.01
CA GLY A 218 9.34 3.45 14.71
C GLY A 218 8.31 2.60 15.45
N LEU A 219 7.05 2.58 14.98
CA LEU A 219 6.05 1.67 15.48
C LEU A 219 6.29 0.25 14.96
N GLU A 220 5.79 -0.75 15.67
CA GLU A 220 5.95 -2.17 15.32
C GLU A 220 5.40 -2.49 13.93
N GLY A 221 4.23 -1.92 13.59
CA GLY A 221 3.56 -2.24 12.34
C GLY A 221 2.93 -3.63 12.35
N GLY A 222 2.52 -4.10 11.17
CA GLY A 222 1.95 -5.43 11.00
C GLY A 222 1.09 -5.56 9.76
N HIS A 223 0.75 -6.79 9.39
CA HIS A 223 -0.13 -7.08 8.28
C HIS A 223 -1.58 -6.71 8.62
N SER A 224 -2.23 -5.90 7.77
CA SER A 224 -3.57 -5.37 8.04
C SER A 224 -4.70 -6.40 8.03
N GLY A 225 -4.47 -7.59 7.47
CA GLY A 225 -5.39 -8.72 7.52
C GLY A 225 -5.18 -9.58 8.76
N MET A 226 -3.97 -10.06 8.96
CA MET A 226 -3.65 -11.06 9.98
C MET A 226 -3.48 -10.46 11.39
N GLN A 227 -2.95 -9.24 11.49
CA GLN A 227 -2.54 -8.66 12.77
C GLN A 227 -3.40 -7.49 13.22
N ILE A 228 -4.40 -7.08 12.43
CA ILE A 228 -5.27 -5.94 12.74
C ILE A 228 -6.00 -6.10 14.09
N ALA A 229 -6.28 -7.35 14.49
CA ALA A 229 -6.92 -7.67 15.76
C ALA A 229 -6.01 -7.50 16.99
N LYS A 230 -4.70 -7.35 16.79
CA LYS A 230 -3.74 -7.18 17.90
C LYS A 230 -3.69 -5.74 18.45
N ASN A 231 -4.54 -4.84 17.94
CA ASN A 231 -4.60 -3.43 18.32
C ASN A 231 -3.24 -2.72 18.21
N ILE A 232 -2.49 -3.02 17.17
CA ILE A 232 -1.19 -2.38 16.88
C ILE A 232 -1.45 -0.89 16.58
N PRO A 233 -0.67 0.02 17.20
CA PRO A 233 -0.84 1.46 16.96
C PRO A 233 -0.63 1.82 15.50
N ASN A 234 -1.50 2.68 14.96
CA ASN A 234 -1.41 3.22 13.61
C ASN A 234 -0.83 4.64 13.67
N ALA A 235 0.35 4.86 13.11
CA ALA A 235 1.05 6.14 13.20
C ALA A 235 0.19 7.33 12.74
N ILE A 236 -0.59 7.16 11.66
CA ILE A 236 -1.47 8.23 11.12
C ILE A 236 -2.54 8.60 12.14
N LYS A 237 -3.17 7.60 12.78
CA LYS A 237 -4.20 7.81 13.81
C LYS A 237 -3.62 8.47 15.05
N GLU A 238 -2.46 8.00 15.53
CA GLU A 238 -1.78 8.54 16.70
C GLU A 238 -1.47 10.03 16.52
N LEU A 239 -0.93 10.40 15.35
CA LEU A 239 -0.63 11.80 15.04
C LEU A 239 -1.91 12.64 14.91
N ALA A 240 -2.96 12.13 14.27
CA ALA A 240 -4.23 12.84 14.14
C ALA A 240 -4.91 13.07 15.51
N HIS A 241 -4.87 12.08 16.41
CA HIS A 241 -5.34 12.22 17.80
C HIS A 241 -4.53 13.25 18.57
N PHE A 242 -3.19 13.19 18.44
CA PHE A 242 -2.32 14.19 19.07
C PHE A 242 -2.68 15.61 18.61
N ALA A 243 -2.77 15.83 17.30
CA ALA A 243 -3.10 17.13 16.72
C ALA A 243 -4.44 17.66 17.26
N LYS A 244 -5.49 16.83 17.23
CA LYS A 244 -6.81 17.21 17.76
C LYS A 244 -6.77 17.56 19.24
N ASN A 245 -6.15 16.72 20.07
CA ASN A 245 -6.11 16.90 21.52
C ASN A 245 -5.29 18.11 21.96
N HIS A 246 -4.40 18.62 21.13
CA HIS A 246 -3.55 19.77 21.42
C HIS A 246 -3.92 21.03 20.61
N GLY A 247 -5.05 21.01 19.91
CA GLY A 247 -5.53 22.16 19.13
C GLY A 247 -4.63 22.53 17.97
N ALA A 248 -3.95 21.54 17.39
CA ALA A 248 -3.11 21.72 16.20
C ALA A 248 -3.91 21.37 14.93
N ASN A 249 -3.67 22.12 13.86
CA ASN A 249 -4.22 21.87 12.54
C ASN A 249 -3.14 21.27 11.65
N ILE A 250 -3.39 20.09 11.10
CA ILE A 250 -2.51 19.46 10.13
C ILE A 250 -2.69 20.18 8.78
N LEU A 251 -1.60 20.66 8.21
CA LEU A 251 -1.55 21.43 6.96
C LEU A 251 -1.11 20.55 5.78
N ALA A 252 -0.15 19.68 6.01
CA ALA A 252 0.33 18.68 5.07
C ALA A 252 0.85 17.47 5.81
N MET A 253 0.77 16.28 5.21
CA MET A 253 1.31 15.06 5.82
C MET A 253 1.65 14.00 4.80
N GLY A 254 2.57 13.11 5.18
CA GLY A 254 2.92 11.90 4.46
C GLY A 254 3.20 10.77 5.43
N GLY A 255 2.69 9.57 5.17
CA GLY A 255 2.89 8.41 6.04
C GLY A 255 2.32 7.12 5.49
N GLY A 256 2.86 6.00 5.98
CA GLY A 256 2.56 4.66 5.50
C GLY A 256 3.22 4.34 4.17
N ASP A 257 3.50 3.07 3.93
CA ASP A 257 4.24 2.60 2.75
C ASP A 257 3.40 1.68 1.86
N ARG A 258 2.58 0.82 2.45
CA ARG A 258 1.81 -0.21 1.75
C ARG A 258 0.37 -0.25 2.23
N ASP A 259 -0.55 -0.60 1.32
CA ASP A 259 -1.99 -0.69 1.60
C ASP A 259 -2.35 -1.85 2.53
N ASN A 260 -1.56 -2.93 2.52
CA ASN A 260 -1.73 -4.10 3.36
C ASN A 260 -0.95 -4.05 4.69
N ALA A 261 -0.28 -2.94 5.00
CA ALA A 261 0.47 -2.75 6.24
C ALA A 261 -0.18 -1.71 7.17
N ILE A 262 -0.09 -1.95 8.48
CA ILE A 262 -0.42 -0.95 9.51
C ILE A 262 0.72 0.08 9.53
N PRO A 263 0.46 1.38 9.32
CA PRO A 263 1.50 2.39 9.21
C PRO A 263 2.40 2.48 10.43
N THR A 264 3.71 2.40 10.20
CA THR A 264 4.75 2.50 11.23
C THR A 264 5.28 3.90 11.42
N TRP A 265 5.00 4.78 10.45
CA TRP A 265 5.49 6.15 10.44
C TRP A 265 4.52 7.12 9.77
N VAL A 266 4.60 8.37 10.21
CA VAL A 266 3.96 9.53 9.59
C VAL A 266 4.70 10.80 9.99
N LYS A 267 4.81 11.75 9.06
CA LYS A 267 5.27 13.13 9.28
C LYS A 267 4.21 14.12 8.83
N ALA A 268 4.09 15.22 9.54
CA ALA A 268 3.16 16.28 9.19
C ALA A 268 3.72 17.66 9.49
N LEU A 269 3.36 18.63 8.67
CA LEU A 269 3.41 20.04 9.00
C LEU A 269 2.10 20.41 9.68
N ALA A 270 2.18 21.05 10.84
CA ALA A 270 1.01 21.51 11.57
C ALA A 270 1.16 22.96 12.05
N SER A 271 0.03 23.65 12.20
CA SER A 271 -0.05 24.95 12.86
C SER A 271 -0.78 24.84 14.19
N ALA A 272 -0.35 25.62 15.19
CA ALA A 272 -1.02 25.72 16.49
C ALA A 272 -0.86 27.10 17.10
N SER A 273 -1.89 27.58 17.80
CA SER A 273 -1.84 28.83 18.57
C SER A 273 -1.09 28.67 19.89
N SER A 274 -1.07 27.47 20.46
CA SER A 274 -0.36 27.13 21.69
C SER A 274 0.98 26.44 21.41
N LYS A 275 1.87 26.44 22.42
CA LYS A 275 3.12 25.70 22.36
C LYS A 275 2.85 24.20 22.44
N LEU A 276 3.25 23.46 21.38
CA LEU A 276 3.20 22.01 21.41
C LEU A 276 4.48 21.42 22.04
N GLN A 277 4.27 20.31 22.74
CA GLN A 277 5.36 19.50 23.31
C GLN A 277 5.17 18.06 22.89
N SER A 278 6.27 17.35 22.66
CA SER A 278 6.23 15.91 22.39
C SER A 278 5.53 15.15 23.50
N LYS A 279 4.66 14.20 23.13
CA LYS A 279 3.91 13.39 24.10
C LYS A 279 3.60 12.03 23.52
N GLY A 280 3.84 10.98 24.32
CA GLY A 280 3.62 9.60 23.88
C GLY A 280 4.48 9.27 22.67
N LEU A 281 3.85 8.75 21.62
CA LEU A 281 4.48 8.32 20.38
C LEU A 281 4.78 9.48 19.41
N VAL A 282 4.23 10.68 19.68
CA VAL A 282 4.34 11.82 18.76
C VAL A 282 5.39 12.81 19.24
N LYS A 283 6.34 13.10 18.37
CA LYS A 283 7.35 14.16 18.54
C LYS A 283 6.84 15.45 17.90
N ALA A 284 7.07 16.58 18.58
CA ALA A 284 6.71 17.91 18.11
C ALA A 284 7.95 18.81 18.12
N LYS A 285 8.35 19.30 16.96
CA LYS A 285 9.49 20.21 16.79
C LYS A 285 8.96 21.53 16.23
N LYS A 286 9.20 22.64 16.96
CA LYS A 286 8.84 23.97 16.47
C LYS A 286 9.70 24.34 15.28
N LEU A 287 9.09 24.93 14.26
CA LEU A 287 9.72 25.42 13.04
C LEU A 287 9.59 26.95 12.97
N ASP A 288 10.56 27.60 12.34
CA ASP A 288 10.39 28.94 11.79
C ASP A 288 9.67 28.87 10.44
N LEU A 289 9.40 30.02 9.83
CA LEU A 289 8.66 30.09 8.57
C LEU A 289 9.40 29.40 7.42
N LEU A 290 10.73 29.50 7.38
CA LEU A 290 11.55 28.86 6.35
C LEU A 290 11.50 27.33 6.49
N GLY A 291 11.74 26.81 7.68
CA GLY A 291 11.65 25.37 7.94
C GLY A 291 10.24 24.80 7.70
N ALA A 292 9.17 25.60 7.93
CA ALA A 292 7.83 25.19 7.60
C ALA A 292 7.59 25.09 6.09
N LYS A 293 8.13 26.03 5.29
CA LYS A 293 8.08 25.98 3.81
C LYS A 293 8.86 24.78 3.27
N GLU A 294 10.08 24.55 3.76
CA GLU A 294 10.90 23.42 3.36
C GLU A 294 10.21 22.07 3.65
N LEU A 295 9.63 21.93 4.85
CA LEU A 295 8.89 20.72 5.21
C LEU A 295 7.65 20.53 4.35
N PHE A 296 6.90 21.63 4.09
CA PHE A 296 5.72 21.57 3.23
C PHE A 296 6.10 21.09 1.83
N THR A 297 7.10 21.71 1.21
CA THR A 297 7.61 21.30 -0.11
C THR A 297 7.99 19.83 -0.10
N LYS A 298 8.78 19.38 0.88
CA LYS A 298 9.22 18.00 0.99
C LYS A 298 8.05 16.99 1.13
N LEU A 299 6.99 17.35 1.85
CA LEU A 299 5.82 16.49 2.03
C LEU A 299 4.92 16.43 0.78
N CYS A 300 5.06 17.43 -0.12
CA CYS A 300 4.26 17.55 -1.33
C CYS A 300 5.04 17.17 -2.61
N ASP A 301 6.36 16.95 -2.53
CA ASP A 301 7.23 16.66 -3.69
C ASP A 301 7.17 15.20 -4.18
N ASP A 302 6.47 14.31 -3.45
CA ASP A 302 6.22 12.97 -3.98
C ASP A 302 5.18 13.04 -5.10
N ASP A 303 5.47 12.44 -6.27
CA ASP A 303 4.64 12.36 -7.49
C ASP A 303 3.24 11.75 -7.29
N LEU A 304 2.86 11.48 -6.06
CA LEU A 304 1.57 10.92 -5.68
C LEU A 304 0.60 12.02 -5.29
N LYS A 305 -0.45 12.19 -6.09
CA LYS A 305 -1.62 13.06 -5.85
C LYS A 305 -2.18 12.86 -4.43
N ASN A 306 -2.77 13.90 -3.83
CA ASN A 306 -3.44 13.84 -2.51
C ASN A 306 -4.27 12.57 -2.34
N THR A 307 -3.70 11.54 -1.73
CA THR A 307 -4.30 10.22 -1.70
C THR A 307 -4.34 9.72 -0.26
N ILE A 308 -5.52 9.32 0.20
CA ILE A 308 -5.68 8.57 1.43
C ILE A 308 -6.13 7.18 1.05
N ILE A 309 -5.26 6.20 1.26
CA ILE A 309 -5.55 4.81 0.95
C ILE A 309 -5.97 4.09 2.22
N MET A 310 -7.12 3.45 2.14
CA MET A 310 -7.66 2.61 3.20
C MET A 310 -8.02 1.25 2.62
N LYS A 311 -7.55 0.19 3.25
CA LYS A 311 -7.96 -1.18 2.94
C LYS A 311 -8.99 -1.65 3.96
N ALA A 312 -10.15 -2.06 3.47
CA ALA A 312 -11.18 -2.70 4.28
C ALA A 312 -11.27 -4.18 3.90
N ASN A 313 -11.32 -5.05 4.89
CA ASN A 313 -11.47 -6.48 4.73
C ASN A 313 -12.82 -6.93 5.30
N SER A 314 -13.50 -7.83 4.61
CA SER A 314 -14.76 -8.41 5.09
C SER A 314 -14.92 -9.84 4.59
N ALA A 315 -15.29 -10.74 5.49
CA ALA A 315 -15.59 -12.14 5.16
C ALA A 315 -16.82 -12.32 4.22
N ASN A 316 -17.60 -11.26 4.02
CA ASN A 316 -18.84 -11.28 3.20
C ASN A 316 -18.65 -10.69 1.79
N PHE A 317 -17.43 -10.36 1.37
CA PHE A 317 -17.20 -9.95 -0.01
C PHE A 317 -17.25 -11.16 -0.93
N THR A 318 -18.41 -11.43 -1.52
CA THR A 318 -18.50 -12.34 -2.66
C THR A 318 -18.26 -11.57 -3.94
N ARG A 319 -17.64 -12.20 -4.94
CA ARG A 319 -17.28 -11.63 -6.27
C ARG A 319 -18.44 -10.94 -7.01
N ASN A 320 -19.68 -11.14 -6.56
CA ASN A 320 -20.91 -10.57 -7.13
C ASN A 320 -21.62 -9.54 -6.23
N SER A 321 -21.09 -9.25 -5.06
CA SER A 321 -21.62 -8.13 -4.29
C SER A 321 -21.20 -6.84 -5.00
N LYS A 322 -22.04 -6.34 -5.91
CA LYS A 322 -22.16 -4.91 -6.12
C LYS A 322 -22.52 -4.36 -4.75
N ILE A 323 -21.49 -4.10 -3.94
CA ILE A 323 -21.67 -3.22 -2.82
C ILE A 323 -22.12 -1.93 -3.52
N PRO A 324 -23.36 -1.48 -3.33
CA PRO A 324 -23.62 -0.10 -3.56
C PRO A 324 -22.79 0.59 -2.47
N MET A 325 -21.52 0.86 -2.75
CA MET A 325 -20.96 2.09 -2.27
C MET A 325 -21.79 3.19 -2.97
N LYS A 326 -22.98 3.41 -2.45
CA LYS A 326 -23.36 4.73 -2.07
C LYS A 326 -22.35 5.08 -0.95
N ALA A 327 -21.06 5.25 -1.29
CA ALA A 327 -20.53 6.56 -1.09
C ALA A 327 -21.68 7.43 -1.57
N ASN A 328 -22.59 7.78 -0.68
CA ASN A 328 -23.16 9.09 -0.77
C ASN A 328 -21.87 9.87 -1.02
N SER A 329 -21.61 10.25 -2.27
CA SER A 329 -21.03 11.53 -2.52
C SER A 329 -21.91 12.37 -1.63
N ALA A 330 -21.56 12.43 -0.35
CA ALA A 330 -22.13 13.38 0.53
C ALA A 330 -21.78 14.60 -0.27
N ASN A 331 -22.78 15.11 -0.96
CA ASN A 331 -22.77 16.43 -1.49
C ASN A 331 -22.47 17.24 -0.25
N PHE A 332 -21.16 17.36 0.04
CA PHE A 332 -20.66 18.37 0.94
C PHE A 332 -21.03 19.65 0.19
N THR A 333 -22.29 20.01 0.37
CA THR A 333 -22.79 21.28 -0.13
C THR A 333 -21.81 22.32 0.39
N ARG A 334 -21.39 23.20 -0.48
CA ARG A 334 -20.42 24.30 -0.30
C ARG A 334 -20.60 25.14 0.97
N ASN A 335 -21.59 24.84 1.81
CA ASN A 335 -21.96 25.53 3.05
C ASN A 335 -21.71 24.73 4.35
N SER A 336 -21.22 23.47 4.30
CA SER A 336 -20.79 22.80 5.52
C SER A 336 -19.36 23.25 5.81
N LYS A 337 -19.07 23.68 7.04
CA LYS A 337 -17.68 23.90 7.51
C LYS A 337 -16.89 22.66 7.17
N ILE A 338 -15.91 22.81 6.27
CA ILE A 338 -15.07 21.70 5.82
C ILE A 338 -14.34 21.21 7.07
N PRO A 339 -14.48 19.93 7.48
CA PRO A 339 -13.77 19.44 8.65
C PRO A 339 -12.26 19.56 8.42
N LEU A 340 -11.52 19.94 9.44
CA LEU A 340 -10.06 19.94 9.42
C LEU A 340 -9.52 18.56 9.00
N LEU A 341 -8.32 18.52 8.43
CA LEU A 341 -7.72 17.26 8.00
C LEU A 341 -7.66 16.23 9.14
N ASN A 342 -7.29 16.65 10.35
CA ASN A 342 -7.30 15.78 11.54
C ASN A 342 -8.69 15.18 11.82
N ASP A 343 -9.77 15.95 11.71
CA ASP A 343 -11.13 15.43 11.95
C ASP A 343 -11.54 14.43 10.88
N PHE A 344 -11.14 14.67 9.62
CA PHE A 344 -11.36 13.72 8.54
C PHE A 344 -10.63 12.41 8.77
N LEU A 345 -9.33 12.46 9.09
CA LEU A 345 -8.52 11.27 9.38
C LEU A 345 -9.06 10.48 10.58
N LEU A 346 -9.59 11.17 11.61
CA LEU A 346 -10.17 10.51 12.77
C LEU A 346 -11.53 9.88 12.47
N ALA A 347 -12.29 10.43 11.53
CA ALA A 347 -13.56 9.86 11.09
C ALA A 347 -13.41 8.59 10.25
N LEU A 348 -12.27 8.40 9.57
CA LEU A 348 -11.99 7.18 8.81
C LEU A 348 -11.85 5.99 9.76
N PRO A 349 -12.45 4.83 9.48
CA PRO A 349 -12.34 3.66 10.34
C PRO A 349 -10.91 3.07 10.31
N HIS A 350 -10.51 2.50 11.44
CA HIS A 350 -9.28 1.70 11.57
C HIS A 350 -9.48 0.64 12.67
N GLY A 351 -8.91 -0.55 12.46
CA GLY A 351 -9.04 -1.67 13.38
C GLY A 351 -10.19 -2.62 13.04
N VAL A 352 -10.54 -3.46 13.97
CA VAL A 352 -11.66 -4.41 13.81
C VAL A 352 -12.99 -3.67 13.98
N LEU A 353 -13.87 -3.78 12.99
CA LEU A 353 -15.19 -3.14 12.96
C LEU A 353 -16.32 -4.12 13.32
N GLY A 354 -16.07 -5.40 13.22
CA GLY A 354 -17.01 -6.45 13.57
C GLY A 354 -16.31 -7.80 13.76
N TRP A 355 -16.82 -8.59 14.69
CA TRP A 355 -16.32 -9.93 15.01
C TRP A 355 -17.30 -11.00 14.55
N ASP A 356 -16.80 -12.15 14.18
CA ASP A 356 -17.55 -13.40 14.11
C ASP A 356 -17.38 -14.13 15.44
N GLU A 357 -18.43 -14.13 16.27
CA GLU A 357 -18.37 -14.73 17.60
C GLU A 357 -18.20 -16.25 17.55
N GLY A 358 -18.67 -16.89 16.48
CA GLY A 358 -18.61 -18.33 16.31
C GLY A 358 -17.19 -18.81 15.96
N LEU A 359 -16.46 -18.03 15.20
CA LEU A 359 -15.09 -18.34 14.76
C LEU A 359 -14.02 -17.64 15.59
N GLY A 360 -14.38 -16.65 16.40
CA GLY A 360 -13.41 -15.85 17.16
C GLY A 360 -12.48 -14.98 16.27
N LEU A 361 -12.91 -14.68 15.04
CA LEU A 361 -12.12 -13.97 14.05
C LEU A 361 -12.75 -12.62 13.66
N PRO A 362 -11.95 -11.64 13.21
CA PRO A 362 -12.47 -10.41 12.64
C PRO A 362 -13.36 -10.68 11.42
N LYS A 363 -14.64 -10.32 11.50
CA LYS A 363 -15.59 -10.38 10.39
C LYS A 363 -15.39 -9.22 9.42
N THR A 364 -15.08 -8.05 9.95
CA THR A 364 -14.85 -6.82 9.18
C THR A 364 -13.79 -5.99 9.88
N SER A 365 -12.84 -5.51 9.13
CA SER A 365 -11.80 -4.62 9.61
C SER A 365 -11.48 -3.55 8.57
N ALA A 366 -10.83 -2.48 9.00
CA ALA A 366 -10.32 -1.44 8.13
C ALA A 366 -8.92 -1.02 8.56
N ASN A 367 -8.07 -0.68 7.60
CA ASN A 367 -6.74 -0.13 7.84
C ASN A 367 -6.60 1.19 7.10
N LEU A 368 -6.37 2.28 7.84
CA LEU A 368 -5.94 3.54 7.28
C LEU A 368 -4.44 3.40 6.98
N ALA A 369 -4.10 3.06 5.75
CA ALA A 369 -2.78 2.56 5.38
C ALA A 369 -1.80 3.65 4.94
N ILE A 370 -2.25 4.56 4.09
CA ILE A 370 -1.39 5.57 3.46
C ILE A 370 -2.08 6.92 3.48
N VAL A 371 -1.32 7.96 3.73
CA VAL A 371 -1.75 9.35 3.56
C VAL A 371 -0.64 10.14 2.87
N ARG A 372 -1.00 10.94 1.89
CA ARG A 372 -0.10 11.84 1.16
C ARG A 372 -0.77 13.18 0.94
N THR A 373 0.00 14.23 0.93
CA THR A 373 -0.40 15.57 0.50
C THR A 373 0.39 15.91 -0.75
N SER A 374 -0.26 16.43 -1.79
CA SER A 374 0.40 16.91 -3.00
C SER A 374 -0.15 18.26 -3.42
N LEU A 375 0.60 18.98 -4.26
CA LEU A 375 0.15 20.18 -4.93
C LEU A 375 -0.41 19.80 -6.30
N THR A 376 -1.63 20.19 -6.60
CA THR A 376 -2.19 20.06 -7.96
C THR A 376 -2.12 21.40 -8.64
N SER A 377 -1.54 21.44 -9.88
CA SER A 377 -1.70 22.59 -10.76
C SER A 377 -3.12 22.60 -11.33
N LYS A 378 -3.74 23.79 -11.45
CA LYS A 378 -5.10 23.94 -12.02
C LYS A 378 -5.19 23.63 -13.52
N ASP A 379 -4.11 23.21 -14.17
CA ASP A 379 -4.00 23.09 -15.64
C ASP A 379 -4.14 21.65 -16.18
N GLU A 380 -4.56 20.67 -15.37
CA GLU A 380 -4.90 19.33 -15.86
C GLU A 380 -6.43 19.14 -15.83
N ASN A 381 -7.10 19.66 -16.86
CA ASN A 381 -8.43 19.25 -17.33
C ASN A 381 -8.34 18.79 -18.77
#